data_bfc7120a2453345e3210d40517d7438e
#
_entry.id   bfc7120a2453345e3210d40517d7438e
#
_cell.length_a   1.000
_cell.length_b   1.000
_cell.length_c   1.000
_cell.angle_alpha   90.00
_cell.angle_beta   90.00
_cell.angle_gamma   90.00
#
_symmetry.space_group_name_H-M   'P 1'
#
loop_
_entity.id
_entity.type
_entity.pdbx_description
1 polymer ?
#
loop_
_entity_poly.entity_id
_entity_poly.type
_entity_poly.pdbx_seq_one_letter_code
_entity_poly.pdbx_strand_id
1 'polypeptide(L)'
;PMRDNMGLEVWMGNNGYELRWTSDDLHPLHDAQELADYNSMGELAYNQHKMEQAKAYIGSHRGWYAWMTLRRAVYIWTSYWSFDPNYLELEPADPANIPFATGLTLLGILGLLLAWREASFETVRYAGVLFLFPVMYYFTHPEPYHLRPLDPLLVILGCYAILSLRERRRASKAKPVQTRDVAIAR
;
A
#
# COMPACT_ATOMS: atom_id res chain seq x y z
N PRO A 1 5.78 1.27 27.91
CA PRO A 1 5.40 -0.07 27.46
C PRO A 1 4.86 0.04 26.04
N MET A 2 5.47 -0.69 25.11
CA MET A 2 4.87 -0.82 23.77
C MET A 2 3.63 -1.69 23.93
N ARG A 3 2.48 -1.25 23.41
CA ARG A 3 1.29 -2.10 23.31
C ARG A 3 1.60 -3.26 22.39
N ASP A 4 1.39 -4.47 22.86
CA ASP A 4 1.51 -5.68 22.04
C ASP A 4 0.12 -6.06 21.53
N ASN A 5 -0.38 -5.35 20.52
CA ASN A 5 -1.65 -5.68 19.87
C ASN A 5 -1.48 -6.45 18.54
N MET A 6 -0.27 -6.91 18.26
CA MET A 6 0.02 -7.63 17.00
C MET A 6 -0.89 -8.86 16.81
N GLY A 7 -1.22 -9.56 17.87
CA GLY A 7 -2.10 -10.73 17.79
C GLY A 7 -3.49 -10.39 17.29
N LEU A 8 -4.08 -9.33 17.85
CA LEU A 8 -5.37 -8.80 17.41
C LEU A 8 -5.33 -8.31 15.97
N GLU A 9 -4.31 -7.52 15.60
CA GLU A 9 -4.14 -7.00 14.24
C GLU A 9 -4.04 -8.11 13.18
N VAL A 10 -3.27 -9.17 13.47
CA VAL A 10 -3.17 -10.33 12.58
C VAL A 10 -4.50 -11.08 12.51
N TRP A 11 -5.20 -11.24 13.63
CA TRP A 11 -6.51 -11.90 13.67
C TRP A 11 -7.57 -11.11 12.90
N MET A 12 -7.68 -9.80 13.10
CA MET A 12 -8.62 -8.94 12.39
C MET A 12 -8.47 -9.03 10.87
N GLY A 13 -7.25 -9.20 10.38
CA GLY A 13 -7.00 -9.41 8.96
C GLY A 13 -7.13 -10.85 8.47
N ASN A 14 -7.15 -11.87 9.36
CA ASN A 14 -7.01 -13.27 8.95
C ASN A 14 -7.94 -14.21 9.74
N ASN A 15 -9.25 -13.93 9.67
CA ASN A 15 -10.31 -14.65 10.39
C ASN A 15 -11.37 -15.27 9.47
N GLY A 16 -11.19 -15.21 8.15
CA GLY A 16 -12.13 -15.74 7.16
C GLY A 16 -13.19 -14.76 6.68
N TYR A 17 -13.34 -13.63 7.33
CA TYR A 17 -14.14 -12.55 6.77
C TYR A 17 -13.37 -11.91 5.60
N GLU A 18 -14.07 -11.61 4.52
CA GLU A 18 -13.48 -10.81 3.46
C GLU A 18 -13.02 -9.47 4.03
N LEU A 19 -12.11 -8.78 3.32
CA LEU A 19 -11.70 -7.43 3.62
C LEU A 19 -12.94 -6.55 3.83
N ARG A 20 -13.52 -6.63 4.99
CA ARG A 20 -14.56 -5.73 5.44
C ARG A 20 -13.89 -4.63 6.23
N TRP A 21 -14.25 -3.42 5.90
CA TRP A 21 -14.08 -2.26 6.76
C TRP A 21 -14.64 -2.50 8.18
N THR A 22 -15.60 -3.39 8.31
CA THR A 22 -16.27 -3.82 9.55
C THR A 22 -15.54 -4.93 10.31
N SER A 23 -14.21 -5.01 10.21
CA SER A 23 -13.42 -5.75 11.20
C SER A 23 -13.54 -5.14 12.60
N ASP A 24 -14.14 -3.97 12.69
CA ASP A 24 -14.53 -3.32 13.95
C ASP A 24 -15.36 -4.22 14.85
N ASP A 25 -16.23 -5.06 14.29
CA ASP A 25 -17.02 -6.06 15.03
C ASP A 25 -16.17 -7.11 15.76
N LEU A 26 -14.89 -7.19 15.48
CA LEU A 26 -13.94 -8.12 16.11
C LEU A 26 -12.99 -7.41 17.10
N HIS A 27 -13.19 -6.10 17.29
CA HIS A 27 -12.32 -5.32 18.17
C HIS A 27 -12.97 -5.14 19.54
N PRO A 28 -12.24 -5.27 20.66
CA PRO A 28 -12.79 -5.11 22.02
C PRO A 28 -13.48 -3.78 22.30
N LEU A 29 -13.22 -2.74 21.49
CA LEU A 29 -13.91 -1.45 21.62
C LEU A 29 -15.33 -1.46 21.02
N HIS A 30 -15.65 -2.41 20.16
CA HIS A 30 -16.88 -2.44 19.39
C HIS A 30 -17.73 -3.69 19.64
N ASP A 31 -17.11 -4.76 20.18
CA ASP A 31 -17.79 -5.99 20.55
C ASP A 31 -17.72 -6.25 22.05
N ALA A 32 -18.89 -6.43 22.67
CA ALA A 32 -19.00 -6.60 24.13
C ALA A 32 -18.39 -7.92 24.62
N GLN A 33 -18.42 -9.00 23.79
CA GLN A 33 -17.83 -10.28 24.13
C GLN A 33 -16.32 -10.21 24.07
N GLU A 34 -15.77 -9.61 23.01
CA GLU A 34 -14.33 -9.39 22.87
C GLU A 34 -13.78 -8.49 23.99
N LEU A 35 -14.56 -7.48 24.42
CA LEU A 35 -14.19 -6.65 25.56
C LEU A 35 -14.20 -7.45 26.89
N ALA A 36 -15.17 -8.32 27.09
CA ALA A 36 -15.21 -9.18 28.27
C ALA A 36 -14.03 -10.15 28.32
N ASP A 37 -13.69 -10.76 27.18
CA ASP A 37 -12.53 -11.65 27.03
C ASP A 37 -11.22 -10.90 27.29
N TYR A 38 -11.06 -9.72 26.69
CA TYR A 38 -9.90 -8.84 26.92
C TYR A 38 -9.73 -8.50 28.42
N ASN A 39 -10.81 -8.09 29.09
CA ASN A 39 -10.77 -7.73 30.51
C ASN A 39 -10.49 -8.94 31.41
N SER A 40 -10.98 -10.14 31.06
CA SER A 40 -10.77 -11.35 31.83
C SER A 40 -9.37 -11.94 31.71
N MET A 41 -8.79 -11.89 30.51
CA MET A 41 -7.46 -12.43 30.22
C MET A 41 -6.34 -11.43 30.50
N GLY A 42 -6.62 -10.14 30.34
CA GLY A 42 -5.61 -9.09 30.27
C GLY A 42 -4.96 -8.99 28.90
N GLU A 43 -4.37 -7.82 28.59
CA GLU A 43 -3.87 -7.44 27.27
C GLU A 43 -2.95 -8.49 26.64
N LEU A 44 -1.96 -8.96 27.37
CA LEU A 44 -0.93 -9.86 26.83
C LEU A 44 -1.49 -11.23 26.47
N ALA A 45 -2.26 -11.84 27.40
CA ALA A 45 -2.83 -13.17 27.19
C ALA A 45 -3.91 -13.14 26.09
N TYR A 46 -4.72 -12.10 26.03
CA TYR A 46 -5.70 -11.90 24.98
C TYR A 46 -5.01 -11.81 23.60
N ASN A 47 -3.97 -11.01 23.46
CA ASN A 47 -3.25 -10.89 22.17
C ASN A 47 -2.55 -12.19 21.77
N GLN A 48 -2.00 -12.94 22.71
CA GLN A 48 -1.45 -14.27 22.44
C GLN A 48 -2.53 -15.22 21.93
N HIS A 49 -3.69 -15.24 22.57
CA HIS A 49 -4.84 -16.05 22.15
C HIS A 49 -5.30 -15.69 20.72
N LYS A 50 -5.43 -14.40 20.40
CA LYS A 50 -5.78 -13.93 19.05
C LYS A 50 -4.73 -14.32 18.01
N MET A 51 -3.45 -14.25 18.35
CA MET A 51 -2.37 -14.72 17.48
C MET A 51 -2.45 -16.23 17.20
N GLU A 52 -2.80 -17.04 18.19
CA GLU A 52 -2.98 -18.49 18.01
C GLU A 52 -4.18 -18.80 17.11
N GLN A 53 -5.29 -18.09 17.28
CA GLN A 53 -6.46 -18.19 16.41
C GLN A 53 -6.11 -17.84 14.95
N ALA A 54 -5.39 -16.74 14.75
CA ALA A 54 -4.94 -16.32 13.42
C ALA A 54 -4.03 -17.36 12.76
N LYS A 55 -3.04 -17.88 13.49
CA LYS A 55 -2.13 -18.93 13.00
C LYS A 55 -2.87 -20.21 12.64
N ALA A 56 -3.83 -20.63 13.45
CA ALA A 56 -4.65 -21.81 13.17
C ALA A 56 -5.47 -21.61 11.88
N TYR A 57 -6.11 -20.45 11.73
CA TYR A 57 -6.88 -20.13 10.54
C TYR A 57 -5.99 -20.08 9.29
N ILE A 58 -4.87 -19.35 9.33
CA ILE A 58 -3.90 -19.26 8.24
C ILE A 58 -3.38 -20.65 7.85
N GLY A 59 -3.05 -21.48 8.84
CA GLY A 59 -2.52 -22.82 8.62
C GLY A 59 -3.48 -23.74 7.87
N SER A 60 -4.78 -23.61 8.15
CA SER A 60 -5.84 -24.38 7.47
C SER A 60 -6.32 -23.77 6.16
N HIS A 61 -6.09 -22.47 5.90
CA HIS A 61 -6.59 -21.72 4.74
C HIS A 61 -5.47 -20.99 3.96
N ARG A 62 -4.35 -21.67 3.71
CA ARG A 62 -3.15 -21.06 3.08
C ARG A 62 -3.40 -20.37 1.74
N GLY A 63 -4.24 -20.96 0.90
CA GLY A 63 -4.61 -20.38 -0.41
C GLY A 63 -5.39 -19.07 -0.26
N TRP A 64 -6.35 -19.05 0.66
CA TRP A 64 -7.10 -17.84 1.01
C TRP A 64 -6.16 -16.75 1.55
N TYR A 65 -5.27 -17.11 2.48
CA TYR A 65 -4.29 -16.18 3.05
C TYR A 65 -3.39 -15.55 1.99
N ALA A 66 -2.84 -16.36 1.07
CA ALA A 66 -2.01 -15.86 -0.03
C ALA A 66 -2.78 -14.90 -0.93
N TRP A 67 -4.03 -15.24 -1.27
CA TRP A 67 -4.91 -14.39 -2.06
C TRP A 67 -5.22 -13.07 -1.37
N MET A 68 -5.56 -13.11 -0.07
CA MET A 68 -5.85 -11.91 0.70
C MET A 68 -4.62 -11.02 0.87
N THR A 69 -3.43 -11.61 1.07
CA THR A 69 -2.16 -10.87 1.11
C THR A 69 -1.91 -10.12 -0.21
N LEU A 70 -2.16 -10.76 -1.35
CA LEU A 70 -2.04 -10.12 -2.66
C LEU A 70 -3.05 -8.97 -2.82
N ARG A 71 -4.32 -9.20 -2.46
CA ARG A 71 -5.35 -8.13 -2.50
C ARG A 71 -4.96 -6.94 -1.63
N ARG A 72 -4.46 -7.18 -0.42
CA ARG A 72 -3.98 -6.11 0.49
C ARG A 72 -2.83 -5.34 -0.13
N ALA A 73 -1.86 -6.04 -0.74
CA ALA A 73 -0.77 -5.37 -1.45
C ALA A 73 -1.28 -4.46 -2.58
N VAL A 74 -2.29 -4.89 -3.34
CA VAL A 74 -2.91 -4.03 -4.37
C VAL A 74 -3.63 -2.85 -3.73
N TYR A 75 -4.46 -3.08 -2.72
CA TYR A 75 -5.28 -2.04 -2.11
C TYR A 75 -4.47 -0.96 -1.40
N ILE A 76 -3.39 -1.34 -0.75
CA ILE A 76 -2.53 -0.35 -0.08
C ILE A 76 -1.90 0.65 -1.07
N TRP A 77 -1.65 0.22 -2.32
CA TRP A 77 -1.06 1.06 -3.36
C TRP A 77 -2.08 1.77 -4.27
N THR A 78 -3.32 1.30 -4.28
CA THR A 78 -4.33 1.77 -5.23
C THR A 78 -5.61 2.25 -4.55
N SER A 79 -5.63 2.38 -3.21
CA SER A 79 -6.82 2.56 -2.39
C SER A 79 -7.71 1.31 -2.34
N TYR A 80 -8.76 1.35 -1.51
CA TYR A 80 -9.63 0.21 -1.28
C TYR A 80 -10.69 0.06 -2.38
N TRP A 81 -10.76 -1.12 -2.97
CA TRP A 81 -11.67 -1.41 -4.08
C TRP A 81 -12.94 -2.10 -3.55
N SER A 82 -13.85 -1.33 -3.00
CA SER A 82 -15.18 -1.80 -2.66
C SER A 82 -16.23 -1.00 -3.39
N PHE A 83 -17.19 -1.71 -3.97
CA PHE A 83 -18.37 -1.15 -4.62
C PHE A 83 -19.65 -1.71 -3.98
N ASP A 84 -19.54 -2.29 -2.78
CA ASP A 84 -20.67 -2.75 -2.00
C ASP A 84 -21.54 -1.55 -1.57
N PRO A 85 -22.86 -1.57 -1.81
CA PRO A 85 -23.73 -0.45 -1.47
C PRO A 85 -23.67 -0.06 0.00
N ASN A 86 -23.59 -1.03 0.93
CA ASN A 86 -23.54 -0.73 2.37
C ASN A 86 -22.20 -0.05 2.74
N TYR A 87 -21.11 -0.47 2.08
CA TYR A 87 -19.82 0.20 2.24
C TYR A 87 -19.87 1.64 1.71
N LEU A 88 -20.46 1.85 0.54
CA LEU A 88 -20.54 3.16 -0.11
C LEU A 88 -21.47 4.15 0.64
N GLU A 89 -22.40 3.66 1.46
CA GLU A 89 -23.16 4.52 2.37
C GLU A 89 -22.28 5.14 3.46
N LEU A 90 -21.23 4.43 3.90
CA LEU A 90 -20.30 4.90 4.91
C LEU A 90 -19.15 5.71 4.28
N GLU A 91 -18.61 5.22 3.16
CA GLU A 91 -17.43 5.79 2.49
C GLU A 91 -17.69 6.09 1.01
N PRO A 92 -18.56 7.05 0.69
CA PRO A 92 -18.98 7.34 -0.69
C PRO A 92 -17.87 7.89 -1.58
N ALA A 93 -16.81 8.45 -1.00
CA ALA A 93 -15.69 9.05 -1.71
C ALA A 93 -14.61 8.05 -2.13
N ASP A 94 -14.59 6.84 -1.57
CA ASP A 94 -13.50 5.88 -1.79
C ASP A 94 -13.31 5.46 -3.24
N PRO A 95 -14.35 5.23 -4.05
CA PRO A 95 -14.15 4.93 -5.47
C PRO A 95 -13.39 6.03 -6.23
N ALA A 96 -13.53 7.29 -5.85
CA ALA A 96 -12.80 8.40 -6.45
C ALA A 96 -11.31 8.39 -6.05
N ASN A 97 -10.98 7.82 -4.89
CA ASN A 97 -9.60 7.69 -4.44
C ASN A 97 -8.80 6.66 -5.26
N ILE A 98 -9.46 5.67 -5.85
CA ILE A 98 -8.79 4.61 -6.63
C ILE A 98 -7.94 5.17 -7.78
N PRO A 99 -8.48 5.96 -8.74
CA PRO A 99 -7.68 6.51 -9.82
C PRO A 99 -6.61 7.49 -9.32
N PHE A 100 -6.90 8.25 -8.28
CA PHE A 100 -5.94 9.19 -7.70
C PHE A 100 -4.74 8.46 -7.07
N ALA A 101 -4.99 7.51 -6.15
CA ALA A 101 -3.94 6.74 -5.49
C ALA A 101 -3.14 5.89 -6.49
N THR A 102 -3.82 5.25 -7.44
CA THR A 102 -3.18 4.49 -8.53
C THR A 102 -2.28 5.39 -9.38
N GLY A 103 -2.77 6.56 -9.79
CA GLY A 103 -2.00 7.52 -10.58
C GLY A 103 -0.77 8.03 -9.84
N LEU A 104 -0.92 8.38 -8.56
CA LEU A 104 0.18 8.81 -7.71
C LEU A 104 1.24 7.71 -7.54
N THR A 105 0.80 6.49 -7.27
CA THR A 105 1.69 5.31 -7.15
C THR A 105 2.46 5.06 -8.44
N LEU A 106 1.79 5.04 -9.60
CA LEU A 106 2.44 4.81 -10.88
C LEU A 106 3.46 5.92 -11.21
N LEU A 107 3.11 7.18 -10.94
CA LEU A 107 4.03 8.30 -11.12
C LEU A 107 5.22 8.22 -10.17
N GLY A 108 4.99 7.85 -8.91
CA GLY A 108 6.06 7.65 -7.92
C GLY A 108 7.02 6.53 -8.32
N ILE A 109 6.49 5.37 -8.74
CA ILE A 109 7.30 4.25 -9.25
C ILE A 109 8.09 4.67 -10.49
N LEU A 110 7.47 5.38 -11.43
CA LEU A 110 8.17 5.90 -12.61
C LEU A 110 9.31 6.84 -12.20
N GLY A 111 9.07 7.73 -11.24
CA GLY A 111 10.10 8.62 -10.69
C GLY A 111 11.25 7.84 -10.08
N LEU A 112 10.96 6.81 -9.31
CA LEU A 112 11.96 5.92 -8.72
C LEU A 112 12.81 5.20 -9.80
N LEU A 113 12.16 4.70 -10.85
CA LEU A 113 12.85 4.04 -11.97
C LEU A 113 13.74 5.01 -12.76
N LEU A 114 13.31 6.26 -12.94
CA LEU A 114 14.12 7.28 -13.60
C LEU A 114 15.31 7.70 -12.73
N ALA A 115 15.07 7.90 -11.43
CA ALA A 115 16.12 8.23 -10.46
C ALA A 115 17.16 7.11 -10.33
N TRP A 116 16.74 5.84 -10.42
CA TRP A 116 17.65 4.70 -10.38
C TRP A 116 18.74 4.74 -11.46
N ARG A 117 18.40 5.26 -12.62
CA ARG A 117 19.34 5.39 -13.74
C ARG A 117 20.39 6.49 -13.55
N GLU A 118 20.11 7.46 -12.70
CA GLU A 118 20.95 8.65 -12.49
C GLU A 118 21.75 8.56 -11.19
N ALA A 119 21.12 8.06 -10.12
CA ALA A 119 21.70 7.99 -8.78
C ALA A 119 21.26 6.73 -8.04
N SER A 120 21.75 5.56 -8.46
CA SER A 120 21.30 4.25 -7.96
C SER A 120 21.43 4.08 -6.45
N PHE A 121 22.52 4.56 -5.85
CA PHE A 121 22.78 4.42 -4.42
C PHE A 121 21.77 5.22 -3.56
N GLU A 122 21.49 6.46 -3.93
CA GLU A 122 20.50 7.28 -3.23
C GLU A 122 19.08 6.71 -3.42
N THR A 123 18.79 6.22 -4.61
CA THR A 123 17.49 5.65 -4.95
C THR A 123 17.18 4.40 -4.14
N VAL A 124 18.19 3.58 -3.77
CA VAL A 124 18.01 2.41 -2.87
C VAL A 124 17.38 2.81 -1.54
N ARG A 125 17.78 3.95 -0.97
CA ARG A 125 17.23 4.44 0.31
C ARG A 125 15.74 4.77 0.18
N TYR A 126 15.35 5.48 -0.88
CA TYR A 126 13.94 5.79 -1.15
C TYR A 126 13.12 4.53 -1.44
N ALA A 127 13.66 3.61 -2.24
CA ALA A 127 13.04 2.32 -2.49
C ALA A 127 12.88 1.51 -1.20
N GLY A 128 13.90 1.50 -0.33
CA GLY A 128 13.84 0.83 0.96
C GLY A 128 12.69 1.35 1.82
N VAL A 129 12.58 2.67 2.00
CA VAL A 129 11.46 3.26 2.76
C VAL A 129 10.13 2.92 2.12
N LEU A 130 10.02 3.09 0.79
CA LEU A 130 8.78 2.92 0.05
C LEU A 130 8.24 1.49 0.13
N PHE A 131 9.10 0.48 0.01
CA PHE A 131 8.68 -0.92 -0.06
C PHE A 131 8.76 -1.67 1.26
N LEU A 132 9.60 -1.26 2.22
CA LEU A 132 9.68 -1.92 3.52
C LEU A 132 8.62 -1.42 4.50
N PHE A 133 8.25 -0.13 4.42
CA PHE A 133 7.27 0.44 5.32
C PHE A 133 5.91 -0.28 5.28
N PRO A 134 5.31 -0.58 4.10
CA PRO A 134 4.00 -1.20 4.05
C PRO A 134 4.00 -2.72 4.28
N VAL A 135 5.16 -3.36 4.44
CA VAL A 135 5.27 -4.82 4.53
C VAL A 135 4.39 -5.42 5.61
N MET A 136 4.34 -4.79 6.79
CA MET A 136 3.50 -5.27 7.90
C MET A 136 2.02 -5.29 7.55
N TYR A 137 1.56 -4.29 6.83
CA TYR A 137 0.16 -4.14 6.44
C TYR A 137 -0.31 -5.15 5.39
N TYR A 138 0.62 -5.82 4.66
CA TYR A 138 0.25 -6.91 3.76
C TYR A 138 -0.21 -8.15 4.52
N PHE A 139 0.25 -8.34 5.74
CA PHE A 139 -0.02 -9.54 6.56
C PHE A 139 -1.06 -9.31 7.65
N THR A 140 -1.36 -8.06 7.95
CA THR A 140 -2.39 -7.65 8.91
C THR A 140 -3.65 -7.16 8.17
N HIS A 141 -4.35 -6.17 8.69
CA HIS A 141 -5.44 -5.50 7.98
C HIS A 141 -4.95 -4.13 7.47
N PRO A 142 -5.00 -3.88 6.16
CA PRO A 142 -4.61 -2.58 5.63
C PRO A 142 -5.77 -1.60 5.72
N GLU A 143 -5.50 -0.45 6.30
CA GLU A 143 -6.36 0.71 6.20
C GLU A 143 -5.82 1.68 5.13
N PRO A 144 -6.66 2.36 4.33
CA PRO A 144 -6.18 3.25 3.29
C PRO A 144 -5.23 4.35 3.78
N TYR A 145 -5.40 4.80 5.03
CA TYR A 145 -4.55 5.83 5.62
C TYR A 145 -3.17 5.34 6.07
N HIS A 146 -2.92 4.03 6.14
CA HIS A 146 -1.62 3.50 6.55
C HIS A 146 -0.48 3.88 5.61
N LEU A 147 -0.78 4.15 4.34
CA LEU A 147 0.22 4.58 3.36
C LEU A 147 0.47 6.09 3.36
N ARG A 148 -0.40 6.89 3.96
CA ARG A 148 -0.29 8.36 3.96
C ARG A 148 1.07 8.92 4.40
N PRO A 149 1.81 8.30 5.34
CA PRO A 149 3.18 8.74 5.64
C PRO A 149 4.12 8.69 4.44
N LEU A 150 3.84 7.88 3.41
CA LEU A 150 4.62 7.76 2.18
C LEU A 150 4.14 8.70 1.06
N ASP A 151 2.96 9.31 1.18
CA ASP A 151 2.41 10.20 0.16
C ASP A 151 3.37 11.33 -0.23
N PRO A 152 4.04 12.04 0.71
CA PRO A 152 5.00 13.06 0.36
C PRO A 152 6.14 12.52 -0.51
N LEU A 153 6.61 11.29 -0.23
CA LEU A 153 7.67 10.66 -1.01
C LEU A 153 7.18 10.30 -2.42
N LEU A 154 5.97 9.77 -2.55
CA LEU A 154 5.36 9.48 -3.84
C LEU A 154 5.15 10.75 -4.67
N VAL A 155 4.71 11.85 -4.03
CA VAL A 155 4.56 13.17 -4.69
C VAL A 155 5.91 13.69 -5.19
N ILE A 156 6.96 13.64 -4.37
CA ILE A 156 8.31 14.09 -4.77
C ILE A 156 8.80 13.27 -5.97
N LEU A 157 8.70 11.95 -5.91
CA LEU A 157 9.09 11.06 -7.00
C LEU A 157 8.25 11.29 -8.26
N GLY A 158 6.94 11.51 -8.11
CA GLY A 158 6.05 11.84 -9.22
C GLY A 158 6.39 13.16 -9.89
N CYS A 159 6.66 14.21 -9.12
CA CYS A 159 7.14 15.50 -9.64
C CYS A 159 8.47 15.32 -10.39
N TYR A 160 9.41 14.57 -9.83
CA TYR A 160 10.66 14.25 -10.48
C TYR A 160 10.44 13.53 -11.81
N ALA A 161 9.53 12.56 -11.88
CA ALA A 161 9.18 11.89 -13.14
C ALA A 161 8.69 12.86 -14.20
N ILE A 162 7.76 13.74 -13.83
CA ILE A 162 7.19 14.74 -14.76
C ILE A 162 8.26 15.68 -15.30
N LEU A 163 9.13 16.20 -14.43
CA LEU A 163 10.20 17.11 -14.79
C LEU A 163 11.22 16.44 -15.71
N SER A 164 11.72 15.26 -15.33
CA SER A 164 12.68 14.49 -16.13
C SER A 164 12.14 14.15 -17.52
N LEU A 165 10.87 13.78 -17.64
CA LEU A 165 10.25 13.51 -18.94
C LEU A 165 10.10 14.77 -19.79
N ARG A 166 9.78 15.91 -19.19
CA ARG A 166 9.72 17.21 -19.89
C ARG A 166 11.09 17.63 -20.44
N GLU A 167 12.14 17.49 -19.64
CA GLU A 167 13.51 17.82 -20.06
C GLU A 167 13.97 16.93 -21.22
N ARG A 168 13.75 15.62 -21.13
CA ARG A 168 14.08 14.67 -22.21
C ARG A 168 13.35 15.01 -23.52
N ARG A 169 12.07 15.40 -23.44
CA ARG A 169 11.29 15.83 -24.60
C ARG A 169 11.83 17.13 -25.20
N ARG A 170 12.26 18.10 -24.39
CA ARG A 170 12.88 19.34 -24.86
C ARG A 170 14.21 19.07 -25.53
N ALA A 171 15.07 18.27 -24.93
CA ALA A 171 16.36 17.87 -25.50
C ALA A 171 16.20 17.13 -26.84
N SER A 172 15.20 16.26 -26.97
CA SER A 172 14.90 15.56 -28.23
C SER A 172 14.45 16.53 -29.36
N LYS A 173 13.70 17.57 -29.03
CA LYS A 173 13.25 18.56 -29.99
C LYS A 173 14.36 19.56 -30.38
N ALA A 174 15.35 19.76 -29.51
CA ALA A 174 16.46 20.67 -29.71
C ALA A 174 17.63 20.07 -30.54
N LYS A 175 17.63 18.76 -30.81
CA LYS A 175 18.63 18.15 -31.70
C LYS A 175 18.38 18.70 -33.12
N PRO A 176 19.36 19.42 -33.70
CA PRO A 176 19.21 19.92 -35.04
C PRO A 176 19.06 18.76 -36.02
N VAL A 177 18.18 18.93 -37.00
CA VAL A 177 18.16 18.06 -38.19
C VAL A 177 19.54 18.14 -38.79
N GLN A 178 20.33 17.11 -38.63
CA GLN A 178 21.65 17.00 -39.26
C GLN A 178 21.36 16.98 -40.74
N THR A 179 21.57 18.14 -41.38
CA THR A 179 21.46 18.33 -42.82
C THR A 179 22.37 17.31 -43.49
N ARG A 180 21.74 16.33 -44.08
CA ARG A 180 22.36 15.30 -44.94
C ARG A 180 22.63 15.87 -46.32
N ASP A 181 23.09 17.13 -46.38
CA ASP A 181 23.40 17.81 -47.59
C ASP A 181 24.83 18.36 -47.55
N VAL A 182 25.83 17.51 -47.75
CA VAL A 182 27.09 17.88 -48.39
C VAL A 182 27.79 16.58 -48.87
N ALA A 183 27.26 16.00 -49.91
CA ALA A 183 28.01 14.98 -50.65
C ALA A 183 27.50 14.81 -52.11
N ILE A 184 27.19 15.94 -52.76
CA ILE A 184 27.07 15.94 -54.25
C ILE A 184 27.77 17.22 -54.73
N ALA A 185 29.10 17.24 -54.72
CA ALA A 185 29.92 18.12 -55.54
C ALA A 185 31.40 17.74 -55.37
N ARG A 186 31.84 16.70 -56.05
CA ARG A 186 33.16 16.60 -56.70
C ARG A 186 33.23 15.34 -57.56
#